data_baeddf3c69efb322d5e62f4881151214
#
_entry.id   baeddf3c69efb322d5e62f4881151214
#
_cell.length_a   1.000
_cell.length_b   1.000
_cell.length_c   1.000
_cell.angle_alpha   90.00
_cell.angle_beta   90.00
_cell.angle_gamma   90.00
#
_symmetry.space_group_name_H-M   'P 1'
#
loop_
_entity.id
_entity.type
_entity.pdbx_description
1 polymer ?
#
loop_
_entity_poly.entity_id
_entity_poly.type
_entity_poly.pdbx_seq_one_letter_code
_entity_poly.pdbx_strand_id
1 'polypeptide(L)'
;RFAADIASGHFASDDYAFTRPKALLDALQQQPAGHSRDHYALYHWPGGYTDMGDRENYARVRIEQQKAARETMQGEGNTRRLAPGYLFDLALYPRGDQNKQYLIEAVSYHFEENVRRSDGAGGGAGGGGGKGGSGGADSPTRYRLSFAVVPSSVDYRSQRSTPKPNTTGPQTAVVVGPPGEEIYTDEYGRVKVQFHWDRYGTMNENS
;
A
#
# COMPACT_ATOMS: atom_id res chain seq x y z
N ARG A 1 15.17 -2.52 14.48
CA ARG A 1 14.20 -3.41 15.16
C ARG A 1 13.72 -4.46 14.17
N PHE A 2 13.71 -5.74 14.59
CA PHE A 2 13.08 -6.81 13.84
C PHE A 2 11.73 -7.14 14.50
N ALA A 3 10.72 -7.37 13.69
CA ALA A 3 9.40 -7.81 14.12
C ALA A 3 8.99 -9.03 13.28
N ALA A 4 8.38 -10.01 13.93
CA ALA A 4 7.78 -11.16 13.27
C ALA A 4 6.44 -11.43 13.94
N ASP A 5 5.39 -11.49 13.11
CA ASP A 5 4.03 -11.75 13.55
C ASP A 5 3.59 -13.16 13.18
N ILE A 6 2.66 -13.71 13.96
CA ILE A 6 2.01 -14.97 13.64
C ILE A 6 0.90 -14.68 12.63
N ALA A 7 1.03 -15.23 11.43
CA ALA A 7 0.05 -15.09 10.37
C ALA A 7 -0.54 -16.45 9.99
N SER A 8 -1.78 -16.44 9.49
CA SER A 8 -2.44 -17.63 8.94
C SER A 8 -1.66 -18.17 7.75
N GLY A 9 -1.50 -19.49 7.69
CA GLY A 9 -0.89 -20.18 6.55
C GLY A 9 -1.89 -20.54 5.44
N HIS A 10 -3.19 -20.28 5.66
CA HIS A 10 -4.25 -20.58 4.70
C HIS A 10 -5.07 -19.33 4.42
N PHE A 11 -5.43 -19.15 3.16
CA PHE A 11 -6.36 -18.11 2.72
C PHE A 11 -7.47 -18.75 1.90
N ALA A 12 -8.71 -18.50 2.29
CA ALA A 12 -9.90 -18.94 1.58
C ALA A 12 -10.73 -17.73 1.17
N SER A 13 -11.28 -17.77 -0.02
CA SER A 13 -12.26 -16.78 -0.48
C SER A 13 -13.31 -17.46 -1.34
N ASP A 14 -14.45 -16.82 -1.44
CA ASP A 14 -15.54 -17.25 -2.30
C ASP A 14 -16.21 -16.02 -2.91
N ASP A 15 -16.93 -16.20 -4.01
CA ASP A 15 -17.68 -15.14 -4.66
C ASP A 15 -18.92 -15.69 -5.34
N TYR A 16 -19.80 -14.81 -5.82
CA TYR A 16 -21.03 -15.18 -6.48
C TYR A 16 -21.16 -14.49 -7.84
N ALA A 17 -21.29 -15.32 -8.90
CA ALA A 17 -21.57 -14.83 -10.24
C ALA A 17 -23.05 -15.08 -10.57
N PHE A 18 -23.87 -14.02 -10.60
CA PHE A 18 -25.31 -14.14 -10.89
C PHE A 18 -25.59 -14.70 -12.28
N THR A 19 -24.69 -14.52 -13.24
CA THR A 19 -24.78 -15.10 -14.59
C THR A 19 -24.52 -16.60 -14.62
N ARG A 20 -23.87 -17.13 -13.60
CA ARG A 20 -23.54 -18.54 -13.44
C ARG A 20 -23.76 -18.98 -11.98
N PRO A 21 -25.00 -18.98 -11.47
CA PRO A 21 -25.28 -19.13 -10.04
C PRO A 21 -24.89 -20.49 -9.44
N LYS A 22 -24.62 -21.49 -10.28
CA LYS A 22 -24.17 -22.82 -9.87
C LYS A 22 -22.64 -23.01 -9.99
N ALA A 23 -21.92 -21.98 -10.44
CA ALA A 23 -20.46 -22.06 -10.50
C ALA A 23 -19.88 -22.02 -9.09
N LEU A 24 -18.98 -22.96 -8.77
CA LEU A 24 -18.23 -22.97 -7.54
C LEU A 24 -17.06 -21.99 -7.70
N LEU A 25 -17.12 -20.88 -6.99
CA LEU A 25 -16.10 -19.81 -7.02
C LEU A 25 -15.19 -19.83 -5.77
N ASP A 26 -15.30 -20.88 -4.97
CA ASP A 26 -14.41 -21.08 -3.81
C ASP A 26 -12.95 -21.20 -4.23
N ALA A 27 -12.07 -20.53 -3.53
CA ALA A 27 -10.63 -20.59 -3.70
C ALA A 27 -9.95 -20.81 -2.36
N LEU A 28 -9.01 -21.74 -2.33
CA LEU A 28 -8.18 -22.01 -1.16
C LEU A 28 -6.70 -22.01 -1.58
N GLN A 29 -5.90 -21.21 -0.92
CA GLN A 29 -4.45 -21.24 -1.07
C GLN A 29 -3.79 -21.50 0.28
N GLN A 30 -2.72 -22.29 0.23
CA GLN A 30 -1.99 -22.73 1.41
C GLN A 30 -0.51 -22.40 1.25
N GLN A 31 0.03 -21.67 2.20
CA GLN A 31 1.46 -21.40 2.34
C GLN A 31 1.85 -21.52 3.82
N PRO A 32 2.06 -22.74 4.32
CA PRO A 32 2.32 -22.99 5.73
C PRO A 32 3.47 -22.12 6.25
N ALA A 33 3.26 -21.55 7.42
CA ALA A 33 4.19 -20.62 8.04
C ALA A 33 5.16 -21.32 9.02
N GLY A 34 4.98 -22.63 9.26
CA GLY A 34 5.86 -23.46 10.11
C GLY A 34 5.61 -23.30 11.62
N HIS A 35 4.44 -22.85 12.04
CA HIS A 35 4.03 -22.79 13.45
C HIS A 35 2.75 -23.60 13.70
N SER A 36 2.44 -23.90 14.97
CA SER A 36 1.35 -24.81 15.35
C SER A 36 -0.06 -24.36 14.93
N ARG A 37 -0.24 -23.09 14.58
CA ARG A 37 -1.54 -22.50 14.20
C ARG A 37 -1.61 -22.06 12.74
N ASP A 38 -0.68 -22.48 11.90
CA ASP A 38 -0.62 -22.10 10.49
C ASP A 38 -1.74 -22.71 9.64
N HIS A 39 -2.43 -23.74 10.15
CA HIS A 39 -3.60 -24.36 9.54
C HIS A 39 -4.88 -23.52 9.63
N TYR A 40 -4.90 -22.43 10.42
CA TYR A 40 -6.04 -21.52 10.43
C TYR A 40 -6.15 -20.78 9.12
N ALA A 41 -7.38 -20.73 8.59
CA ALA A 41 -7.67 -20.03 7.35
C ALA A 41 -8.21 -18.63 7.62
N LEU A 42 -7.70 -17.65 6.90
CA LEU A 42 -8.34 -16.35 6.78
C LEU A 42 -9.37 -16.43 5.66
N TYR A 43 -10.65 -16.25 5.97
CA TYR A 43 -11.73 -16.24 5.00
C TYR A 43 -12.14 -14.82 4.62
N HIS A 44 -12.32 -14.58 3.32
CA HIS A 44 -12.74 -13.27 2.80
C HIS A 44 -13.90 -13.41 1.81
N TRP A 45 -14.96 -12.61 2.06
CA TRP A 45 -16.12 -12.48 1.19
C TRP A 45 -16.45 -11.00 0.96
N PRO A 46 -16.77 -10.54 -0.24
CA PRO A 46 -16.61 -11.23 -1.54
C PRO A 46 -15.13 -11.26 -1.98
N GLY A 47 -14.76 -12.28 -2.76
CA GLY A 47 -13.41 -12.45 -3.29
C GLY A 47 -13.01 -11.37 -4.29
N GLY A 48 -13.97 -10.79 -5.01
CA GLY A 48 -13.80 -9.73 -5.99
C GLY A 48 -13.49 -10.25 -7.39
N TYR A 49 -13.86 -11.49 -7.68
CA TYR A 49 -13.71 -12.14 -8.99
C TYR A 49 -15.03 -12.79 -9.44
N THR A 50 -15.27 -12.81 -10.73
CA THR A 50 -16.44 -13.46 -11.35
C THR A 50 -16.05 -14.59 -12.29
N ASP A 51 -14.78 -14.70 -12.62
CA ASP A 51 -14.23 -15.76 -13.45
C ASP A 51 -13.51 -16.81 -12.61
N MET A 52 -13.73 -18.09 -12.98
CA MET A 52 -13.09 -19.23 -12.31
C MET A 52 -11.57 -19.23 -12.50
N GLY A 53 -11.05 -18.69 -13.61
CA GLY A 53 -9.61 -18.60 -13.88
C GLY A 53 -8.88 -17.63 -12.96
N ASP A 54 -9.57 -16.59 -12.50
CA ASP A 54 -8.96 -15.54 -11.67
C ASP A 54 -8.90 -15.92 -10.17
N ARG A 55 -9.79 -16.78 -9.69
CA ARG A 55 -9.95 -17.11 -8.27
C ARG A 55 -8.64 -17.55 -7.60
N GLU A 56 -7.88 -18.44 -8.25
CA GLU A 56 -6.64 -18.97 -7.71
C GLU A 56 -5.55 -17.91 -7.64
N ASN A 57 -5.46 -17.06 -8.67
CA ASN A 57 -4.52 -15.94 -8.70
C ASN A 57 -4.84 -14.92 -7.59
N TYR A 58 -6.11 -14.59 -7.39
CA TYR A 58 -6.51 -13.67 -6.30
C TYR A 58 -6.18 -14.26 -4.93
N ALA A 59 -6.52 -15.53 -4.69
CA ALA A 59 -6.21 -16.18 -3.43
C ALA A 59 -4.70 -16.29 -3.19
N ARG A 60 -3.90 -16.60 -4.24
CA ARG A 60 -2.44 -16.63 -4.17
C ARG A 60 -1.87 -15.25 -3.80
N VAL A 61 -2.29 -14.19 -4.46
CA VAL A 61 -1.83 -12.82 -4.15
C VAL A 61 -2.16 -12.44 -2.70
N ARG A 62 -3.31 -12.88 -2.18
CA ARG A 62 -3.72 -12.61 -0.80
C ARG A 62 -2.87 -13.34 0.23
N ILE A 63 -2.56 -14.60 0.02
CA ILE A 63 -1.69 -15.32 0.95
C ILE A 63 -0.25 -14.80 0.90
N GLU A 64 0.26 -14.42 -0.28
CA GLU A 64 1.56 -13.77 -0.44
C GLU A 64 1.61 -12.43 0.30
N GLN A 65 0.54 -11.63 0.24
CA GLN A 65 0.41 -10.38 0.98
C GLN A 65 0.49 -10.59 2.50
N GLN A 66 -0.17 -11.60 3.02
CA GLN A 66 -0.10 -11.97 4.45
C GLN A 66 1.33 -12.38 4.83
N LYS A 67 1.97 -13.16 3.98
CA LYS A 67 3.34 -13.62 4.18
C LYS A 67 4.35 -12.48 4.15
N ALA A 68 4.19 -11.51 3.25
CA ALA A 68 5.05 -10.33 3.16
C ALA A 68 5.00 -9.45 4.42
N ALA A 69 3.82 -9.34 5.04
CA ALA A 69 3.64 -8.56 6.26
C ALA A 69 4.18 -9.25 7.53
N ARG A 70 4.48 -10.55 7.46
CA ARG A 70 4.82 -11.36 8.64
C ARG A 70 6.19 -11.02 9.24
N GLU A 71 7.19 -10.77 8.41
CA GLU A 71 8.55 -10.49 8.85
C GLU A 71 8.99 -9.13 8.33
N THR A 72 9.16 -8.18 9.22
CA THR A 72 9.56 -6.82 8.89
C THR A 72 10.75 -6.37 9.72
N MET A 73 11.58 -5.54 9.13
CA MET A 73 12.66 -4.87 9.86
C MET A 73 12.56 -3.36 9.67
N GLN A 74 12.77 -2.65 10.76
CA GLN A 74 12.92 -1.20 10.76
C GLN A 74 14.34 -0.84 11.18
N GLY A 75 14.91 0.12 10.47
CA GLY A 75 16.25 0.62 10.75
C GLY A 75 16.35 2.12 10.61
N GLU A 76 17.41 2.66 11.15
CA GLU A 76 17.79 4.06 11.01
C GLU A 76 19.24 4.16 10.52
N GLY A 77 19.54 5.23 9.82
CA GLY A 77 20.88 5.43 9.27
C GLY A 77 21.11 6.84 8.75
N ASN A 78 22.26 7.04 8.15
CA ASN A 78 22.68 8.31 7.55
C ASN A 78 23.16 8.13 6.09
N THR A 79 22.93 6.97 5.50
CA THR A 79 23.29 6.72 4.10
C THR A 79 22.33 7.44 3.16
N ARG A 80 22.84 7.99 2.05
CA ARG A 80 22.05 8.74 1.07
C ARG A 80 21.57 7.88 -0.12
N ARG A 81 21.83 6.56 -0.08
CA ARG A 81 21.59 5.67 -1.23
C ARG A 81 20.41 4.72 -1.08
N LEU A 82 19.74 4.72 0.07
CA LEU A 82 18.56 3.88 0.25
C LEU A 82 17.35 4.54 -0.41
N ALA A 83 16.66 3.78 -1.26
CA ALA A 83 15.41 4.21 -1.86
C ALA A 83 14.41 3.03 -1.93
N PRO A 84 13.10 3.26 -1.83
CA PRO A 84 12.10 2.21 -1.95
C PRO A 84 12.21 1.46 -3.29
N GLY A 85 11.93 0.15 -3.25
CA GLY A 85 12.01 -0.73 -4.42
C GLY A 85 13.40 -1.29 -4.74
N TYR A 86 14.43 -0.86 -4.03
CA TYR A 86 15.78 -1.41 -4.18
C TYR A 86 16.10 -2.47 -3.12
N LEU A 87 17.07 -3.29 -3.43
CA LEU A 87 17.61 -4.30 -2.52
C LEU A 87 18.87 -3.79 -1.82
N PHE A 88 19.12 -4.25 -0.60
CA PHE A 88 20.41 -4.08 0.08
C PHE A 88 20.75 -5.33 0.90
N ASP A 89 22.04 -5.55 1.11
CA ASP A 89 22.55 -6.65 1.92
C ASP A 89 22.89 -6.12 3.31
N LEU A 90 22.28 -6.69 4.35
CA LEU A 90 22.67 -6.45 5.72
C LEU A 90 23.81 -7.42 6.09
N ALA A 91 24.93 -6.89 6.53
CA ALA A 91 26.09 -7.65 6.94
C ALA A 91 26.60 -7.18 8.31
N LEU A 92 27.36 -8.05 8.98
CA LEU A 92 28.00 -7.78 10.27
C LEU A 92 27.02 -7.42 11.41
N TYR A 93 25.75 -7.76 11.25
CA TYR A 93 24.79 -7.64 12.35
C TYR A 93 25.00 -8.76 13.37
N PRO A 94 24.92 -8.49 14.70
CA PRO A 94 25.22 -9.47 15.74
C PRO A 94 24.39 -10.76 15.67
N ARG A 95 23.14 -10.67 15.21
CA ARG A 95 22.31 -11.83 14.90
C ARG A 95 22.61 -12.30 13.48
N GLY A 96 23.34 -13.40 13.34
CA GLY A 96 23.79 -13.91 12.06
C GLY A 96 22.64 -14.31 11.11
N ASP A 97 21.50 -14.76 11.65
CA ASP A 97 20.28 -15.12 10.90
C ASP A 97 19.66 -13.92 10.17
N GLN A 98 20.01 -12.70 10.57
CA GLN A 98 19.51 -11.46 9.95
C GLN A 98 20.48 -10.88 8.92
N ASN A 99 21.69 -11.43 8.79
CA ASN A 99 22.64 -11.04 7.73
C ASN A 99 22.21 -11.64 6.40
N LYS A 100 21.28 -10.99 5.73
CA LYS A 100 20.65 -11.42 4.48
C LYS A 100 20.24 -10.20 3.64
N GLN A 101 19.77 -10.45 2.44
CA GLN A 101 19.28 -9.41 1.55
C GLN A 101 17.84 -9.01 1.88
N TYR A 102 17.58 -7.72 1.80
CA TYR A 102 16.27 -7.11 2.07
C TYR A 102 15.81 -6.23 0.93
N LEU A 103 14.51 -6.22 0.70
CA LEU A 103 13.80 -5.25 -0.16
C LEU A 103 13.38 -4.05 0.69
N ILE A 104 13.70 -2.85 0.22
CA ILE A 104 13.31 -1.59 0.88
C ILE A 104 11.86 -1.28 0.50
N GLU A 105 10.97 -1.33 1.48
CA GLU A 105 9.55 -1.04 1.33
C GLU A 105 9.28 0.46 1.43
N ALA A 106 9.83 1.11 2.45
CA ALA A 106 9.63 2.52 2.71
C ALA A 106 10.88 3.19 3.27
N VAL A 107 11.07 4.46 2.93
CA VAL A 107 12.13 5.30 3.50
C VAL A 107 11.55 6.67 3.84
N SER A 108 11.84 7.15 5.04
CA SER A 108 11.56 8.50 5.48
C SER A 108 12.89 9.25 5.68
N TYR A 109 13.02 10.38 5.00
CA TYR A 109 14.22 11.21 5.04
C TYR A 109 13.98 12.44 5.91
N HIS A 110 14.93 12.71 6.80
CA HIS A 110 14.92 13.91 7.63
C HIS A 110 16.17 14.73 7.35
N PHE A 111 15.97 15.97 6.90
CA PHE A 111 17.03 16.94 6.60
C PHE A 111 16.89 18.12 7.54
N GLU A 112 17.97 18.47 8.21
CA GLU A 112 18.13 19.72 8.93
C GLU A 112 19.23 20.54 8.25
N GLU A 113 18.88 21.68 7.68
CA GLU A 113 19.82 22.63 7.12
C GLU A 113 19.98 23.83 8.07
N ASN A 114 21.21 24.10 8.47
CA ASN A 114 21.52 25.34 9.17
C ASN A 114 21.72 26.45 8.15
N VAL A 115 20.70 27.23 7.93
CA VAL A 115 20.83 28.47 7.19
C VAL A 115 21.62 29.46 8.04
N ARG A 116 22.89 29.68 7.69
CA ARG A 116 23.61 30.85 8.20
C ARG A 116 22.85 32.08 7.73
N ARG A 117 22.14 32.77 8.62
CA ARG A 117 21.77 34.15 8.38
C ARG A 117 23.08 34.94 8.30
N SER A 118 23.53 35.26 7.15
CA SER A 118 24.40 36.37 6.91
C SER A 118 23.60 37.62 7.23
N ASP A 119 23.62 38.04 8.49
CA ASP A 119 23.14 39.37 8.86
C ASP A 119 23.94 40.35 8.03
N GLY A 120 23.23 40.97 7.11
CA GLY A 120 23.77 41.92 6.16
C GLY A 120 24.63 42.97 6.88
N ALA A 121 25.79 43.17 6.35
CA ALA A 121 26.64 44.31 6.64
C ALA A 121 25.90 45.62 6.33
N GLY A 122 25.14 46.10 7.30
CA GLY A 122 24.59 47.42 7.36
C GLY A 122 25.40 48.23 8.39
N GLY A 123 26.18 49.17 7.92
CA GLY A 123 27.10 49.95 8.74
C GLY A 123 26.43 50.73 9.86
N GLY A 124 27.13 50.77 11.02
CA GLY A 124 26.83 51.63 12.17
C GLY A 124 27.95 51.53 13.16
N ALA A 125 28.88 52.47 13.11
CA ALA A 125 29.90 52.68 14.10
C ALA A 125 29.27 53.05 15.46
N GLY A 126 29.63 52.31 16.53
CA GLY A 126 29.27 52.61 17.92
C GLY A 126 29.87 51.64 18.88
N GLY A 127 30.92 52.06 19.61
CA GLY A 127 31.74 51.27 20.50
C GLY A 127 31.01 50.75 21.74
N GLY A 128 31.50 49.62 22.28
CA GLY A 128 31.08 49.09 23.56
C GLY A 128 31.62 47.69 23.75
N GLY A 129 32.69 47.54 24.54
CA GLY A 129 33.26 46.26 24.85
C GLY A 129 32.34 45.33 25.62
N GLY A 130 32.19 44.13 25.15
CA GLY A 130 31.56 43.01 25.83
C GLY A 130 32.24 41.73 25.44
N LYS A 131 33.05 41.20 26.34
CA LYS A 131 33.63 39.85 26.26
C LYS A 131 32.53 38.79 26.21
N GLY A 132 32.66 37.83 25.38
CA GLY A 132 32.23 36.48 25.63
C GLY A 132 30.98 36.04 24.85
N GLY A 133 31.15 35.44 23.74
CA GLY A 133 30.19 34.64 23.04
C GLY A 133 30.93 33.70 22.13
N SER A 134 31.40 32.61 22.70
CA SER A 134 32.03 31.53 21.98
C SER A 134 31.16 31.05 20.82
N GLY A 135 31.73 31.14 19.63
CA GLY A 135 31.54 30.24 18.54
C GLY A 135 30.17 29.71 18.32
N GLY A 136 29.44 30.33 17.42
CA GLY A 136 28.40 29.60 16.71
C GLY A 136 29.09 28.43 15.99
N ALA A 137 29.19 27.30 16.68
CA ALA A 137 29.61 26.07 16.07
C ALA A 137 28.73 25.86 14.84
N ASP A 138 29.40 25.76 13.72
CA ASP A 138 28.83 25.31 12.46
C ASP A 138 28.13 23.97 12.72
N SER A 139 26.86 23.96 13.10
CA SER A 139 26.15 22.73 13.30
C SER A 139 26.03 22.08 11.92
N PRO A 140 26.67 20.92 11.71
CA PRO A 140 26.66 20.30 10.41
C PRO A 140 25.23 19.99 10.00
N THR A 141 24.93 20.16 8.71
CA THR A 141 23.66 19.69 8.13
C THR A 141 23.40 18.27 8.60
N ARG A 142 22.32 18.08 9.34
CA ARG A 142 21.96 16.76 9.84
C ARG A 142 21.09 16.05 8.82
N TYR A 143 21.56 14.89 8.42
CA TYR A 143 20.80 13.97 7.58
C TYR A 143 20.56 12.68 8.34
N ARG A 144 19.33 12.30 8.46
CA ARG A 144 18.90 11.04 9.05
C ARG A 144 17.83 10.40 8.17
N LEU A 145 17.83 9.10 8.08
CA LEU A 145 16.74 8.37 7.48
C LEU A 145 16.26 7.25 8.40
N SER A 146 14.98 6.93 8.31
CA SER A 146 14.40 5.70 8.82
C SER A 146 13.84 4.90 7.66
N PHE A 147 13.91 3.59 7.75
CA PHE A 147 13.47 2.71 6.67
C PHE A 147 12.77 1.47 7.19
N ALA A 148 11.83 0.95 6.39
CA ALA A 148 11.17 -0.32 6.59
C ALA A 148 11.53 -1.26 5.44
N VAL A 149 11.80 -2.51 5.77
CA VAL A 149 12.22 -3.51 4.79
C VAL A 149 11.63 -4.88 5.10
N VAL A 150 11.56 -5.70 4.07
CA VAL A 150 11.14 -7.11 4.13
C VAL A 150 12.24 -8.00 3.55
N PRO A 151 12.37 -9.27 3.96
CA PRO A 151 13.34 -10.18 3.37
C PRO A 151 13.11 -10.33 1.85
N SER A 152 14.17 -10.27 1.05
CA SER A 152 14.09 -10.40 -0.41
C SER A 152 13.62 -11.79 -0.88
N SER A 153 13.68 -12.79 0.00
CA SER A 153 13.20 -14.16 -0.26
C SER A 153 11.68 -14.30 -0.22
N VAL A 154 10.97 -13.24 0.17
CA VAL A 154 9.51 -13.23 0.25
C VAL A 154 8.95 -12.42 -0.92
N ASP A 155 7.99 -12.99 -1.66
CA ASP A 155 7.28 -12.28 -2.71
C ASP A 155 6.52 -11.11 -2.10
N TYR A 156 6.99 -9.89 -2.40
CA TYR A 156 6.36 -8.69 -1.87
C TYR A 156 5.03 -8.40 -2.55
N ARG A 157 4.00 -8.20 -1.74
CA ARG A 157 2.69 -7.70 -2.15
C ARG A 157 2.28 -6.55 -1.24
N SER A 158 1.96 -5.41 -1.85
CA SER A 158 1.50 -4.24 -1.10
C SER A 158 0.22 -4.51 -0.32
N GLN A 159 0.11 -3.89 0.86
CA GLN A 159 -1.10 -3.96 1.66
C GLN A 159 -2.26 -3.25 0.96
N ARG A 160 -3.46 -3.82 1.12
CA ARG A 160 -4.68 -3.26 0.56
C ARG A 160 -5.20 -2.15 1.49
N SER A 161 -4.72 -0.93 1.28
CA SER A 161 -5.04 0.22 2.13
C SER A 161 -6.15 1.12 1.57
N THR A 162 -6.33 1.13 0.25
CA THR A 162 -7.34 1.98 -0.40
C THR A 162 -8.70 1.30 -0.38
N PRO A 163 -9.70 1.84 0.33
CA PRO A 163 -11.05 1.29 0.31
C PRO A 163 -11.70 1.49 -1.07
N LYS A 164 -12.55 0.55 -1.46
CA LYS A 164 -13.41 0.75 -2.63
C LYS A 164 -14.34 1.94 -2.36
N PRO A 165 -14.60 2.80 -3.38
CA PRO A 165 -15.63 3.82 -3.26
C PRO A 165 -16.98 3.20 -2.90
N ASN A 166 -17.67 3.80 -1.97
CA ASN A 166 -18.99 3.41 -1.55
C ASN A 166 -19.94 4.61 -1.65
N THR A 167 -21.04 4.44 -2.36
CA THR A 167 -22.10 5.44 -2.41
C THR A 167 -23.00 5.29 -1.19
N THR A 168 -23.07 6.35 -0.40
CA THR A 168 -23.94 6.38 0.79
C THR A 168 -25.27 7.02 0.46
N GLY A 169 -26.36 6.29 0.73
CA GLY A 169 -27.73 6.75 0.53
C GLY A 169 -28.28 6.54 -0.89
N PRO A 170 -29.59 6.79 -1.09
CA PRO A 170 -30.26 6.66 -2.37
C PRO A 170 -29.78 7.75 -3.35
N GLN A 171 -29.65 7.36 -4.61
CA GLN A 171 -29.36 8.26 -5.71
C GLN A 171 -30.40 8.12 -6.80
N THR A 172 -30.67 9.20 -7.52
CA THR A 172 -31.54 9.20 -8.69
C THR A 172 -30.72 9.13 -9.97
N ALA A 173 -31.25 8.48 -10.98
CA ALA A 173 -30.64 8.35 -12.30
C ALA A 173 -31.72 8.36 -13.37
N VAL A 174 -31.34 8.66 -14.61
CA VAL A 174 -32.22 8.58 -15.77
C VAL A 174 -32.03 7.22 -16.43
N VAL A 175 -33.10 6.50 -16.69
CA VAL A 175 -33.09 5.28 -17.51
C VAL A 175 -32.82 5.67 -18.96
N VAL A 176 -31.87 4.99 -19.59
CA VAL A 176 -31.44 5.29 -20.95
C VAL A 176 -31.47 4.04 -21.83
N GLY A 177 -31.62 4.25 -23.15
CA GLY A 177 -31.65 3.19 -24.15
C GLY A 177 -31.58 3.76 -25.56
N PRO A 178 -31.78 2.92 -26.59
CA PRO A 178 -31.87 3.35 -27.97
C PRO A 178 -33.03 4.33 -28.19
N PRO A 179 -32.93 5.26 -29.15
CA PRO A 179 -34.00 6.18 -29.48
C PRO A 179 -35.27 5.44 -29.88
N GLY A 180 -36.40 5.81 -29.24
CA GLY A 180 -37.72 5.27 -29.55
C GLY A 180 -38.12 4.02 -28.74
N GLU A 181 -37.25 3.51 -27.89
CA GLU A 181 -37.60 2.41 -26.99
C GLU A 181 -37.86 2.95 -25.56
N GLU A 182 -39.09 2.67 -25.07
CA GLU A 182 -39.43 3.05 -23.67
C GLU A 182 -38.83 2.08 -22.64
N ILE A 183 -38.67 0.81 -23.03
CA ILE A 183 -38.14 -0.25 -22.19
C ILE A 183 -36.96 -0.89 -22.91
N TYR A 184 -35.77 -0.74 -22.34
CA TYR A 184 -34.54 -1.34 -22.84
C TYR A 184 -33.85 -2.13 -21.73
N THR A 185 -33.99 -3.45 -21.79
CA THR A 185 -33.42 -4.37 -20.80
C THR A 185 -32.49 -5.36 -21.50
N ASP A 186 -31.49 -5.83 -20.74
CA ASP A 186 -30.67 -6.94 -21.20
C ASP A 186 -31.34 -8.31 -20.93
N GLU A 187 -30.64 -9.39 -21.28
CA GLU A 187 -31.10 -10.77 -21.10
C GLU A 187 -31.38 -11.16 -19.62
N TYR A 188 -30.85 -10.37 -18.66
CA TYR A 188 -31.05 -10.57 -17.21
C TYR A 188 -32.09 -9.61 -16.63
N GLY A 189 -32.80 -8.83 -17.47
CA GLY A 189 -33.77 -7.85 -17.01
C GLY A 189 -33.15 -6.59 -16.35
N ARG A 190 -31.87 -6.32 -16.57
CA ARG A 190 -31.23 -5.10 -16.07
C ARG A 190 -31.53 -3.94 -17.00
N VAL A 191 -31.73 -2.76 -16.40
CA VAL A 191 -31.89 -1.50 -17.13
C VAL A 191 -30.56 -0.74 -17.11
N LYS A 192 -30.31 0.01 -18.16
CA LYS A 192 -29.17 0.93 -18.23
C LYS A 192 -29.59 2.28 -17.68
N VAL A 193 -28.74 2.89 -16.87
CA VAL A 193 -29.02 4.19 -16.25
C VAL A 193 -27.82 5.11 -16.40
N GLN A 194 -28.11 6.41 -16.49
CA GLN A 194 -27.10 7.44 -16.38
C GLN A 194 -27.34 8.26 -15.12
N PHE A 195 -26.32 8.36 -14.27
CA PHE A 195 -26.38 9.18 -13.06
C PHE A 195 -26.18 10.67 -13.39
N HIS A 196 -26.79 11.55 -12.62
CA HIS A 196 -26.67 13.00 -12.83
C HIS A 196 -25.25 13.56 -12.70
N TRP A 197 -24.37 12.85 -11.99
CA TRP A 197 -22.97 13.22 -11.82
C TRP A 197 -22.06 12.65 -12.93
N ASP A 198 -22.59 11.77 -13.78
CA ASP A 198 -21.80 11.20 -14.89
C ASP A 198 -21.65 12.27 -16.00
N ARG A 199 -20.42 12.73 -16.17
CA ARG A 199 -20.05 13.76 -17.14
C ARG A 199 -19.78 13.22 -18.55
N TYR A 200 -19.60 11.94 -18.67
CA TYR A 200 -19.15 11.26 -19.90
C TYR A 200 -20.22 10.42 -20.54
N GLY A 201 -21.30 10.15 -19.87
CA GLY A 201 -22.43 9.41 -20.41
C GLY A 201 -23.14 10.18 -21.53
N THR A 202 -23.63 9.45 -22.51
CA THR A 202 -24.22 10.00 -23.74
C THR A 202 -25.74 10.01 -23.75
N MET A 203 -26.40 9.62 -22.66
CA MET A 203 -27.86 9.51 -22.49
C MET A 203 -28.53 8.58 -23.52
N ASN A 204 -27.84 7.51 -23.92
CA ASN A 204 -28.31 6.50 -24.86
C ASN A 204 -27.85 5.09 -24.48
N GLU A 205 -27.94 4.13 -25.39
CA GLU A 205 -27.50 2.74 -25.18
C GLU A 205 -26.02 2.56 -24.85
N ASN A 206 -25.21 3.61 -25.00
CA ASN A 206 -23.77 3.58 -24.69
C ASN A 206 -23.41 4.25 -23.35
N SER A 207 -24.39 4.71 -22.58
CA SER A 207 -24.19 5.31 -21.26
C SER A 207 -23.75 4.30 -20.21
#